data_5868ab11b8c08a1539cd5fa9e5ac00dc
#
_entry.id   5868ab11b8c08a1539cd5fa9e5ac00dc
#
_cell.length_a   1.000
_cell.length_b   1.000
_cell.length_c   1.000
_cell.angle_alpha   90.00
_cell.angle_beta   90.00
_cell.angle_gamma   90.00
#
_symmetry.space_group_name_H-M   'P 1'
#
loop_
_entity.id
_entity.type
_entity.pdbx_description
1 polymer ?
#
loop_
_entity_poly.entity_id
_entity_poly.type
_entity_poly.pdbx_seq_one_letter_code
_entity_poly.pdbx_strand_id
1 'polypeptide(L)'
;MQSFRFILLASLALAACGPGSLTGQAAANPAASSLSAAQKAAIGKKIWQNESGGTVEGLTLWNAGEEFPSLGLGHFIWYPAGFNGRFEESWPQFVAFARQQGAQPPAVALERHSPWTSKAAFQQDFRGPRLSALRSWLAANVSVQTDFIIARSRAALPKVLTAAPASDRARLQSNYNKVAATPNGTYAVIDYVNFKGDGTQASERYQGKGWGLLQVLGSMKDVPAGQPAAAEFAASAKQMLSRRIDNAPPDRGEARWREGWHNRCGSYARPL
;
A
#
# COMPACT_ATOMS: atom_id res chain seq x y z
N MET A 1 -59.65 -55.28 30.75
CA MET A 1 -58.41 -55.73 31.37
C MET A 1 -57.35 -54.76 30.97
N GLN A 2 -57.13 -53.71 31.76
CA GLN A 2 -56.19 -52.64 31.48
C GLN A 2 -55.13 -52.64 32.60
N SER A 3 -53.88 -52.85 32.17
CA SER A 3 -52.75 -52.85 33.13
C SER A 3 -52.13 -51.44 33.12
N PHE A 4 -52.22 -50.79 34.27
CA PHE A 4 -51.48 -49.52 34.54
C PHE A 4 -50.00 -49.82 34.83
N ARG A 5 -49.10 -49.18 34.11
CA ARG A 5 -47.69 -49.15 34.46
C ARG A 5 -47.32 -47.74 34.92
N PHE A 6 -46.84 -47.66 36.13
CA PHE A 6 -46.25 -46.48 36.76
C PHE A 6 -44.90 -46.19 36.09
N ILE A 7 -44.72 -44.95 35.62
CA ILE A 7 -43.44 -44.46 35.21
C ILE A 7 -42.89 -43.53 36.29
N LEU A 8 -41.73 -43.90 36.80
CA LEU A 8 -40.97 -43.16 37.81
C LEU A 8 -40.23 -42.01 37.07
N LEU A 9 -40.53 -40.78 37.44
CA LEU A 9 -39.78 -39.61 36.93
C LEU A 9 -38.51 -39.43 37.76
N ALA A 10 -37.36 -39.71 37.14
CA ALA A 10 -36.06 -39.31 37.67
C ALA A 10 -35.72 -37.90 37.16
N SER A 11 -35.64 -36.93 38.05
CA SER A 11 -35.25 -35.57 37.78
C SER A 11 -33.72 -35.50 37.58
N LEU A 12 -33.28 -35.33 36.34
CA LEU A 12 -31.88 -35.06 36.05
C LEU A 12 -31.66 -33.54 36.05
N ALA A 13 -30.89 -33.04 37.02
CA ALA A 13 -30.44 -31.66 37.05
C ALA A 13 -29.38 -31.46 35.97
N LEU A 14 -29.70 -30.78 34.85
CA LEU A 14 -28.73 -30.30 33.88
C LEU A 14 -28.03 -29.06 34.46
N ALA A 15 -26.75 -29.19 34.77
CA ALA A 15 -25.89 -28.06 34.99
C ALA A 15 -25.67 -27.36 33.64
N ALA A 16 -26.21 -26.16 33.46
CA ALA A 16 -25.97 -25.31 32.31
C ALA A 16 -24.54 -24.75 32.33
N CYS A 17 -23.64 -25.38 31.60
CA CYS A 17 -22.38 -24.71 31.17
C CYS A 17 -22.75 -23.69 30.12
N GLY A 18 -22.72 -22.39 30.47
CA GLY A 18 -22.88 -21.29 29.53
C GLY A 18 -21.74 -21.29 28.52
N PRO A 19 -22.02 -20.94 27.24
CA PRO A 19 -20.94 -20.75 26.24
C PRO A 19 -20.09 -19.56 26.67
N GLY A 20 -18.86 -19.81 27.07
CA GLY A 20 -17.85 -18.78 27.23
C GLY A 20 -17.67 -18.04 25.92
N SER A 21 -18.15 -16.81 25.86
CA SER A 21 -17.85 -15.90 24.75
C SER A 21 -16.36 -15.67 24.70
N LEU A 22 -15.68 -16.39 23.82
CA LEU A 22 -14.34 -16.02 23.35
C LEU A 22 -14.50 -14.77 22.48
N THR A 23 -14.74 -13.63 23.09
CA THR A 23 -14.45 -12.36 22.46
C THR A 23 -12.93 -12.25 22.43
N GLY A 24 -12.34 -12.86 21.42
CA GLY A 24 -10.99 -12.54 21.00
C GLY A 24 -10.98 -11.07 20.59
N GLN A 25 -10.77 -10.19 21.55
CA GLN A 25 -10.37 -8.83 21.31
C GLN A 25 -9.06 -8.94 20.53
N ALA A 26 -9.13 -8.76 19.20
CA ALA A 26 -7.94 -8.50 18.42
C ALA A 26 -7.23 -7.32 19.10
N ALA A 27 -6.08 -7.58 19.70
CA ALA A 27 -5.30 -6.55 20.38
C ALA A 27 -5.09 -5.43 19.37
N ALA A 28 -5.70 -4.28 19.62
CA ALA A 28 -5.50 -3.08 18.81
C ALA A 28 -4.00 -2.83 18.77
N ASN A 29 -3.46 -2.80 17.56
CA ASN A 29 -2.03 -2.64 17.33
C ASN A 29 -1.60 -1.28 17.90
N PRO A 30 -0.84 -1.19 19.01
CA PRO A 30 -0.48 0.07 19.63
C PRO A 30 0.39 0.97 18.73
N ALA A 31 0.96 0.43 17.66
CA ALA A 31 1.73 1.16 16.65
C ALA A 31 0.86 1.93 15.64
N ALA A 32 -0.46 1.78 15.68
CA ALA A 32 -1.38 2.58 14.86
C ALA A 32 -1.78 3.87 15.59
N SER A 33 -0.84 4.57 16.24
CA SER A 33 -1.09 5.93 16.71
C SER A 33 -1.58 6.76 15.51
N SER A 34 -2.70 7.43 15.69
CA SER A 34 -3.26 8.29 14.64
C SER A 34 -2.25 9.35 14.27
N LEU A 35 -1.80 9.34 13.01
CA LEU A 35 -0.93 10.39 12.49
C LEU A 35 -1.61 11.75 12.69
N SER A 36 -0.90 12.72 13.24
CA SER A 36 -1.39 14.09 13.33
C SER A 36 -1.57 14.69 11.93
N ALA A 37 -2.36 15.73 11.81
CA ALA A 37 -2.55 16.44 10.54
C ALA A 37 -1.19 16.93 9.97
N ALA A 38 -0.29 17.42 10.83
CA ALA A 38 1.05 17.86 10.43
C ALA A 38 1.90 16.69 9.90
N GLN A 39 1.85 15.51 10.55
CA GLN A 39 2.56 14.32 10.08
C GLN A 39 2.02 13.83 8.73
N LYS A 40 0.70 13.79 8.55
CA LYS A 40 0.09 13.45 7.25
C LYS A 40 0.51 14.41 6.15
N ALA A 41 0.50 15.72 6.42
CA ALA A 41 0.95 16.73 5.47
C ALA A 41 2.43 16.57 5.09
N ALA A 42 3.31 16.31 6.07
CA ALA A 42 4.72 16.05 5.83
C ALA A 42 4.94 14.78 4.98
N ILE A 43 4.23 13.70 5.28
CA ILE A 43 4.24 12.45 4.51
C ILE A 43 3.78 12.71 3.07
N GLY A 44 2.64 13.36 2.88
CA GLY A 44 2.10 13.67 1.56
C GLY A 44 3.06 14.52 0.72
N LYS A 45 3.65 15.56 1.32
CA LYS A 45 4.65 16.40 0.67
C LYS A 45 5.87 15.58 0.23
N LYS A 46 6.36 14.68 1.10
CA LYS A 46 7.52 13.85 0.79
C LYS A 46 7.25 12.86 -0.34
N ILE A 47 6.07 12.22 -0.33
CA ILE A 47 5.65 11.32 -1.42
C ILE A 47 5.53 12.12 -2.73
N TRP A 48 4.90 13.29 -2.70
CA TRP A 48 4.77 14.15 -3.87
C TRP A 48 6.13 14.53 -4.46
N GLN A 49 7.09 14.89 -3.60
CA GLN A 49 8.47 15.15 -4.03
C GLN A 49 9.13 13.92 -4.67
N ASN A 50 8.93 12.73 -4.08
CA ASN A 50 9.54 11.50 -4.58
C ASN A 50 8.96 11.04 -5.93
N GLU A 51 7.63 11.20 -6.13
CA GLU A 51 6.95 10.67 -7.31
C GLU A 51 6.94 11.65 -8.49
N SER A 52 6.83 12.95 -8.22
CA SER A 52 6.59 13.95 -9.27
C SER A 52 7.39 15.24 -9.11
N GLY A 53 8.46 15.21 -8.33
CA GLY A 53 9.29 16.40 -8.06
C GLY A 53 8.57 17.50 -7.29
N GLY A 54 7.40 17.23 -6.72
CA GLY A 54 6.57 18.21 -6.01
C GLY A 54 5.88 19.24 -6.93
N THR A 55 5.79 18.96 -8.24
CA THR A 55 5.18 19.86 -9.21
C THR A 55 3.74 19.49 -9.50
N VAL A 56 2.92 20.48 -9.87
CA VAL A 56 1.51 20.25 -10.26
C VAL A 56 1.43 19.47 -11.56
N GLU A 57 2.30 19.77 -12.51
CA GLU A 57 2.41 19.07 -13.80
C GLU A 57 2.72 17.58 -13.61
N GLY A 58 3.56 17.27 -12.61
CA GLY A 58 3.92 15.91 -12.26
C GLY A 58 2.78 15.06 -11.70
N LEU A 59 1.63 15.66 -11.34
CA LEU A 59 0.44 14.92 -10.93
C LEU A 59 -0.24 14.17 -12.09
N THR A 60 0.19 14.41 -13.32
CA THR A 60 -0.33 13.73 -14.52
C THR A 60 0.83 13.33 -15.41
N LEU A 61 1.26 12.08 -15.30
CA LEU A 61 2.42 11.56 -16.01
C LEU A 61 2.06 10.32 -16.83
N TRP A 62 2.82 10.14 -17.91
CA TRP A 62 2.92 8.89 -18.64
C TRP A 62 4.41 8.55 -18.78
N ASN A 63 4.90 7.64 -17.98
CA ASN A 63 6.31 7.31 -17.93
C ASN A 63 6.83 6.69 -19.24
N ALA A 64 8.11 6.82 -19.49
CA ALA A 64 8.74 6.14 -20.61
C ALA A 64 8.74 4.62 -20.38
N GLY A 65 8.30 3.87 -21.39
CA GLY A 65 8.21 2.40 -21.33
C GLY A 65 7.00 1.86 -20.57
N GLU A 66 6.04 2.72 -20.22
CA GLU A 66 4.72 2.31 -19.71
C GLU A 66 3.65 2.50 -20.77
N GLU A 67 2.61 1.69 -20.70
CA GLU A 67 1.46 1.71 -21.61
C GLU A 67 0.19 2.25 -20.94
N PHE A 68 0.39 3.01 -19.86
CA PHE A 68 -0.67 3.61 -19.05
C PHE A 68 -0.19 4.89 -18.37
N PRO A 69 -1.12 5.83 -18.07
CA PRO A 69 -0.81 7.00 -17.25
C PRO A 69 -0.72 6.63 -15.77
N SER A 70 0.12 7.37 -15.06
CA SER A 70 0.25 7.37 -13.61
C SER A 70 -0.16 8.75 -13.08
N LEU A 71 -1.14 8.80 -12.19
CA LEU A 71 -1.85 10.02 -11.82
C LEU A 71 -1.77 10.28 -10.31
N GLY A 72 -1.81 11.56 -9.95
CA GLY A 72 -1.78 11.98 -8.56
C GLY A 72 -0.42 11.79 -7.91
N LEU A 73 -0.37 12.18 -6.63
CA LEU A 73 0.88 12.14 -5.85
C LEU A 73 1.35 10.71 -5.53
N GLY A 74 0.48 9.72 -5.66
CA GLY A 74 0.80 8.30 -5.46
C GLY A 74 1.06 7.53 -6.76
N HIS A 75 1.12 8.21 -7.91
CA HIS A 75 1.23 7.58 -9.23
C HIS A 75 0.18 6.48 -9.43
N PHE A 76 -1.09 6.79 -9.15
CA PHE A 76 -2.19 5.86 -9.29
C PHE A 76 -2.33 5.40 -10.73
N ILE A 77 -2.23 4.10 -10.94
CA ILE A 77 -2.25 3.46 -12.26
C ILE A 77 -3.68 3.42 -12.78
N TRP A 78 -3.85 3.87 -14.03
CA TRP A 78 -5.12 3.85 -14.74
C TRP A 78 -4.96 3.23 -16.12
N TYR A 79 -5.55 2.06 -16.32
CA TYR A 79 -5.39 1.32 -17.55
C TYR A 79 -6.32 1.78 -18.66
N PRO A 80 -5.80 1.94 -19.91
CA PRO A 80 -6.64 2.07 -21.10
C PRO A 80 -7.53 0.84 -21.31
N ALA A 81 -8.63 1.01 -22.03
CA ALA A 81 -9.52 -0.10 -22.37
C ALA A 81 -8.76 -1.19 -23.14
N GLY A 82 -8.97 -2.44 -22.74
CA GLY A 82 -8.33 -3.62 -23.36
C GLY A 82 -6.90 -3.88 -22.92
N PHE A 83 -6.28 -3.02 -22.10
CA PHE A 83 -4.96 -3.26 -21.52
C PHE A 83 -5.08 -3.87 -20.13
N ASN A 84 -4.31 -4.94 -19.89
CA ASN A 84 -4.18 -5.59 -18.58
C ASN A 84 -2.70 -5.69 -18.22
N GLY A 85 -2.25 -4.79 -17.35
CA GLY A 85 -0.87 -4.76 -16.87
C GLY A 85 -0.63 -5.69 -15.69
N ARG A 86 0.64 -5.86 -15.34
CA ARG A 86 1.06 -6.68 -14.19
C ARG A 86 0.80 -6.04 -12.82
N PHE A 87 0.58 -4.73 -12.78
CA PHE A 87 0.41 -3.99 -11.55
C PHE A 87 -1.08 -3.87 -11.19
N GLU A 88 -1.37 -3.71 -9.90
CA GLU A 88 -2.73 -3.41 -9.46
C GLU A 88 -3.15 -2.03 -9.97
N GLU A 89 -4.31 -1.97 -10.66
CA GLU A 89 -4.90 -0.72 -11.08
C GLU A 89 -5.46 0.02 -9.86
N SER A 90 -4.89 1.16 -9.52
CA SER A 90 -5.21 1.89 -8.29
C SER A 90 -6.03 3.17 -8.48
N TRP A 91 -6.16 3.67 -9.71
CA TRP A 91 -6.94 4.86 -10.00
C TRP A 91 -8.43 4.72 -9.66
N PRO A 92 -9.15 3.67 -10.09
CA PRO A 92 -10.56 3.51 -9.74
C PRO A 92 -10.79 3.42 -8.23
N GLN A 93 -9.85 2.78 -7.51
CA GLN A 93 -9.90 2.68 -6.06
C GLN A 93 -9.72 4.05 -5.39
N PHE A 94 -8.77 4.86 -5.88
CA PHE A 94 -8.58 6.22 -5.40
C PHE A 94 -9.81 7.10 -5.65
N VAL A 95 -10.38 7.07 -6.84
CA VAL A 95 -11.59 7.86 -7.17
C VAL A 95 -12.77 7.47 -6.28
N ALA A 96 -12.99 6.17 -6.05
CA ALA A 96 -14.02 5.69 -5.14
C ALA A 96 -13.80 6.20 -3.71
N PHE A 97 -12.57 6.11 -3.20
CA PHE A 97 -12.19 6.63 -1.90
C PHE A 97 -12.40 8.15 -1.80
N ALA A 98 -11.94 8.90 -2.80
CA ALA A 98 -12.07 10.35 -2.83
C ALA A 98 -13.54 10.81 -2.77
N ARG A 99 -14.43 10.13 -3.49
CA ARG A 99 -15.87 10.38 -3.43
C ARG A 99 -16.45 10.09 -2.04
N GLN A 100 -16.02 9.03 -1.39
CA GLN A 100 -16.43 8.73 -0.01
C GLN A 100 -15.97 9.81 0.99
N GLN A 101 -14.87 10.49 0.68
CA GLN A 101 -14.39 11.64 1.46
C GLN A 101 -15.03 12.98 1.06
N GLY A 102 -16.04 12.97 0.19
CA GLY A 102 -16.76 14.16 -0.24
C GLY A 102 -16.09 14.96 -1.37
N ALA A 103 -14.97 14.49 -1.91
CA ALA A 103 -14.36 15.13 -3.08
C ALA A 103 -15.25 14.95 -4.31
N GLN A 104 -15.26 15.96 -5.20
CA GLN A 104 -16.02 15.98 -6.44
C GLN A 104 -15.09 15.80 -7.64
N PRO A 105 -14.88 14.57 -8.15
CA PRO A 105 -14.01 14.32 -9.28
C PRO A 105 -14.61 14.93 -10.58
N PRO A 106 -13.77 15.45 -11.50
CA PRO A 106 -14.24 15.86 -12.83
C PRO A 106 -14.74 14.63 -13.61
N ALA A 107 -15.60 14.86 -14.60
CA ALA A 107 -16.23 13.77 -15.38
C ALA A 107 -15.21 12.77 -15.95
N VAL A 108 -14.07 13.25 -16.44
CA VAL A 108 -13.00 12.41 -16.97
C VAL A 108 -12.47 11.42 -15.93
N ALA A 109 -12.40 11.79 -14.66
CA ALA A 109 -11.91 10.92 -13.59
C ALA A 109 -12.83 9.73 -13.28
N LEU A 110 -14.10 9.84 -13.68
CA LEU A 110 -15.14 8.83 -13.44
C LEU A 110 -15.22 7.78 -14.56
N GLU A 111 -14.46 7.93 -15.63
CA GLU A 111 -14.41 6.95 -16.71
C GLU A 111 -13.78 5.66 -16.21
N ARG A 112 -14.35 4.52 -16.63
CA ARG A 112 -13.87 3.21 -16.19
C ARG A 112 -12.42 2.94 -16.59
N HIS A 113 -12.04 3.38 -17.79
CA HIS A 113 -10.71 3.20 -18.36
C HIS A 113 -10.12 4.56 -18.70
N SER A 114 -8.79 4.64 -18.70
CA SER A 114 -8.11 5.84 -19.17
C SER A 114 -8.57 6.20 -20.58
N PRO A 115 -9.02 7.44 -20.81
CA PRO A 115 -9.45 7.88 -22.13
C PRO A 115 -8.27 8.08 -23.11
N TRP A 116 -7.05 8.15 -22.58
CA TRP A 116 -5.84 8.22 -23.39
C TRP A 116 -5.31 6.80 -23.61
N THR A 117 -5.31 6.37 -24.87
CA THR A 117 -4.91 5.02 -25.27
C THR A 117 -3.42 4.92 -25.62
N SER A 118 -2.71 6.05 -25.66
CA SER A 118 -1.29 6.12 -25.91
C SER A 118 -0.65 7.34 -25.23
N LYS A 119 0.66 7.27 -25.02
CA LYS A 119 1.44 8.40 -24.51
C LYS A 119 1.32 9.64 -25.42
N ALA A 120 1.27 9.46 -26.74
CA ALA A 120 1.11 10.56 -27.69
C ALA A 120 -0.25 11.25 -27.49
N ALA A 121 -1.35 10.50 -27.38
CA ALA A 121 -2.68 11.06 -27.12
C ALA A 121 -2.73 11.78 -25.77
N PHE A 122 -2.10 11.25 -24.75
CA PHE A 122 -1.99 11.88 -23.43
C PHE A 122 -1.21 13.21 -23.51
N GLN A 123 -0.10 13.25 -24.26
CA GLN A 123 0.70 14.45 -24.42
C GLN A 123 -0.01 15.53 -25.26
N GLN A 124 -0.77 15.13 -26.26
CA GLN A 124 -1.60 16.07 -27.04
C GLN A 124 -2.63 16.78 -26.15
N ASP A 125 -3.23 16.08 -25.20
CA ASP A 125 -4.21 16.64 -24.25
C ASP A 125 -3.55 17.28 -23.01
N PHE A 126 -2.22 17.34 -22.91
CA PHE A 126 -1.51 17.77 -21.71
C PHE A 126 -1.95 19.16 -21.20
N ARG A 127 -2.24 20.07 -22.11
CA ARG A 127 -2.83 21.41 -21.86
C ARG A 127 -4.30 21.49 -22.24
N GLY A 128 -4.88 20.39 -22.67
CA GLY A 128 -6.28 20.30 -23.03
C GLY A 128 -7.21 20.32 -21.81
N PRO A 129 -8.50 20.54 -22.02
CA PRO A 129 -9.45 20.76 -20.93
C PRO A 129 -9.60 19.56 -20.01
N ARG A 130 -9.55 18.33 -20.54
CA ARG A 130 -9.76 17.10 -19.75
C ARG A 130 -8.60 16.87 -18.78
N LEU A 131 -7.35 16.88 -19.29
CA LEU A 131 -6.17 16.62 -18.45
C LEU A 131 -5.87 17.80 -17.52
N SER A 132 -6.17 19.03 -17.92
CA SER A 132 -6.07 20.21 -17.05
C SER A 132 -7.07 20.18 -15.91
N ALA A 133 -8.32 19.81 -16.16
CA ALA A 133 -9.34 19.66 -15.12
C ALA A 133 -8.95 18.56 -14.13
N LEU A 134 -8.44 17.42 -14.62
CA LEU A 134 -7.96 16.32 -13.78
C LEU A 134 -6.79 16.76 -12.90
N ARG A 135 -5.81 17.45 -13.48
CA ARG A 135 -4.63 17.95 -12.78
C ARG A 135 -4.99 18.97 -11.70
N SER A 136 -5.88 19.90 -12.00
CA SER A 136 -6.37 20.90 -11.05
C SER A 136 -7.10 20.24 -9.88
N TRP A 137 -7.93 19.25 -10.17
CA TRP A 137 -8.63 18.49 -9.13
C TRP A 137 -7.65 17.71 -8.23
N LEU A 138 -6.64 17.07 -8.80
CA LEU A 138 -5.62 16.38 -8.04
C LEU A 138 -4.83 17.35 -7.15
N ALA A 139 -4.44 18.51 -7.68
CA ALA A 139 -3.74 19.53 -6.91
C ALA A 139 -4.57 20.07 -5.72
N ALA A 140 -5.89 20.21 -5.91
CA ALA A 140 -6.80 20.66 -4.86
C ALA A 140 -7.08 19.58 -3.79
N ASN A 141 -6.79 18.30 -4.06
CA ASN A 141 -7.12 17.17 -3.21
C ASN A 141 -5.89 16.37 -2.73
N VAL A 142 -4.76 17.06 -2.46
CA VAL A 142 -3.52 16.42 -1.99
C VAL A 142 -3.73 15.69 -0.66
N SER A 143 -4.49 16.24 0.27
CA SER A 143 -4.78 15.60 1.57
C SER A 143 -5.56 14.29 1.40
N VAL A 144 -6.57 14.28 0.51
CA VAL A 144 -7.36 13.08 0.22
C VAL A 144 -6.51 11.98 -0.41
N GLN A 145 -5.61 12.35 -1.32
CA GLN A 145 -4.64 11.41 -1.91
C GLN A 145 -3.69 10.84 -0.84
N THR A 146 -3.22 11.68 0.07
CA THR A 146 -2.38 11.25 1.18
C THR A 146 -3.12 10.27 2.10
N ASP A 147 -4.36 10.56 2.45
CA ASP A 147 -5.17 9.67 3.28
C ASP A 147 -5.45 8.32 2.59
N PHE A 148 -5.65 8.32 1.27
CA PHE A 148 -5.77 7.07 0.50
C PHE A 148 -4.50 6.23 0.54
N ILE A 149 -3.33 6.85 0.35
CA ILE A 149 -2.03 6.15 0.40
C ILE A 149 -1.79 5.56 1.81
N ILE A 150 -2.12 6.31 2.85
CA ILE A 150 -2.04 5.84 4.25
C ILE A 150 -2.99 4.66 4.47
N ALA A 151 -4.23 4.73 3.99
CA ALA A 151 -5.22 3.66 4.10
C ALA A 151 -4.74 2.37 3.40
N ARG A 152 -4.20 2.48 2.18
CA ARG A 152 -3.60 1.35 1.46
C ARG A 152 -2.45 0.71 2.23
N SER A 153 -1.56 1.54 2.79
CA SER A 153 -0.43 1.07 3.58
C SER A 153 -0.89 0.31 4.83
N ARG A 154 -1.92 0.81 5.53
CA ARG A 154 -2.51 0.12 6.69
C ARG A 154 -3.13 -1.23 6.31
N ALA A 155 -3.76 -1.31 5.14
CA ALA A 155 -4.34 -2.55 4.62
C ALA A 155 -3.27 -3.56 4.14
N ALA A 156 -2.03 -3.14 3.94
CA ALA A 156 -0.96 -4.02 3.47
C ALA A 156 -0.51 -5.04 4.51
N LEU A 157 -0.41 -4.66 5.80
CA LEU A 157 0.09 -5.57 6.83
C LEU A 157 -0.75 -6.83 7.01
N PRO A 158 -2.08 -6.79 7.12
CA PRO A 158 -2.91 -8.00 7.15
C PRO A 158 -2.70 -8.91 5.93
N LYS A 159 -2.56 -8.35 4.73
CA LYS A 159 -2.27 -9.11 3.51
C LYS A 159 -0.91 -9.80 3.59
N VAL A 160 0.12 -9.07 4.03
CA VAL A 160 1.48 -9.60 4.25
C VAL A 160 1.46 -10.77 5.22
N LEU A 161 0.78 -10.63 6.37
CA LEU A 161 0.70 -11.69 7.37
C LEU A 161 -0.08 -12.91 6.88
N THR A 162 -1.13 -12.70 6.09
CA THR A 162 -1.90 -13.81 5.49
C THR A 162 -1.06 -14.57 4.46
N ALA A 163 -0.32 -13.86 3.62
CA ALA A 163 0.52 -14.46 2.58
C ALA A 163 1.80 -15.13 3.12
N ALA A 164 2.24 -14.75 4.31
CA ALA A 164 3.45 -15.30 4.92
C ALA A 164 3.24 -16.69 5.52
N PRO A 165 4.28 -17.56 5.55
CA PRO A 165 4.28 -18.79 6.33
C PRO A 165 3.91 -18.49 7.80
N ALA A 166 3.16 -19.38 8.43
CA ALA A 166 2.71 -19.20 9.81
C ALA A 166 3.87 -18.95 10.78
N SER A 167 5.01 -19.63 10.58
CA SER A 167 6.24 -19.47 11.37
C SER A 167 6.83 -18.06 11.32
N ASP A 168 6.58 -17.30 10.24
CA ASP A 168 7.19 -15.98 10.03
C ASP A 168 6.30 -14.83 10.51
N ARG A 169 5.00 -15.06 10.69
CA ARG A 169 4.01 -13.99 10.94
C ARG A 169 4.34 -13.14 12.15
N ALA A 170 4.71 -13.77 13.27
CA ALA A 170 5.07 -13.06 14.49
C ALA A 170 6.29 -12.15 14.28
N ARG A 171 7.30 -12.63 13.57
CA ARG A 171 8.51 -11.87 13.25
C ARG A 171 8.21 -10.68 12.32
N LEU A 172 7.42 -10.91 11.27
CA LEU A 172 7.01 -9.83 10.35
C LEU A 172 6.20 -8.75 11.06
N GLN A 173 5.24 -9.14 11.90
CA GLN A 173 4.46 -8.21 12.73
C GLN A 173 5.36 -7.41 13.68
N SER A 174 6.31 -8.08 14.34
CA SER A 174 7.28 -7.44 15.22
C SER A 174 8.14 -6.43 14.47
N ASN A 175 8.70 -6.81 13.31
CA ASN A 175 9.52 -5.92 12.49
C ASN A 175 8.72 -4.69 12.03
N TYR A 176 7.48 -4.88 11.57
CA TYR A 176 6.59 -3.76 11.23
C TYR A 176 6.40 -2.79 12.39
N ASN A 177 6.07 -3.32 13.57
CA ASN A 177 5.83 -2.50 14.77
C ASN A 177 7.09 -1.73 15.20
N LYS A 178 8.27 -2.36 15.13
CA LYS A 178 9.55 -1.73 15.43
C LYS A 178 9.86 -0.58 14.49
N VAL A 179 9.60 -0.74 13.18
CA VAL A 179 9.77 0.31 12.18
C VAL A 179 8.78 1.45 12.42
N ALA A 180 7.51 1.14 12.59
CA ALA A 180 6.44 2.12 12.77
C ALA A 180 6.46 2.87 14.11
N ALA A 181 7.42 2.57 14.98
CA ALA A 181 7.58 3.24 16.29
C ALA A 181 8.07 4.71 16.18
N THR A 182 8.47 5.16 14.99
CA THR A 182 8.90 6.56 14.74
C THR A 182 8.15 7.16 13.56
N PRO A 183 8.01 8.50 13.48
CA PRO A 183 7.36 9.17 12.34
C PRO A 183 8.02 8.84 10.99
N ASN A 184 9.35 8.82 10.93
CA ASN A 184 10.07 8.46 9.70
C ASN A 184 9.93 6.98 9.36
N GLY A 185 9.89 6.08 10.33
CA GLY A 185 9.60 4.67 10.08
C GLY A 185 8.17 4.44 9.61
N THR A 186 7.20 5.15 10.17
CA THR A 186 5.81 5.15 9.68
C THR A 186 5.75 5.64 8.22
N TYR A 187 6.43 6.76 7.91
CA TYR A 187 6.57 7.25 6.54
C TYR A 187 7.22 6.19 5.63
N ALA A 188 8.29 5.54 6.10
CA ALA A 188 9.01 4.53 5.32
C ALA A 188 8.11 3.38 4.85
N VAL A 189 7.26 2.86 5.75
CA VAL A 189 6.30 1.80 5.41
C VAL A 189 5.26 2.31 4.42
N ILE A 190 4.68 3.51 4.66
CA ILE A 190 3.68 4.11 3.79
C ILE A 190 4.23 4.35 2.39
N ASP A 191 5.40 4.99 2.31
CA ASP A 191 6.06 5.30 1.04
C ASP A 191 6.47 4.03 0.29
N TYR A 192 7.02 3.02 0.99
CA TYR A 192 7.46 1.79 0.36
C TYR A 192 6.31 0.97 -0.22
N VAL A 193 5.18 0.87 0.50
CA VAL A 193 3.97 0.21 -0.02
C VAL A 193 3.44 0.93 -1.26
N ASN A 194 3.40 2.27 -1.25
CA ASN A 194 3.01 3.04 -2.42
C ASN A 194 3.99 2.84 -3.59
N PHE A 195 5.28 2.80 -3.30
CA PHE A 195 6.35 2.72 -4.29
C PHE A 195 6.54 1.32 -4.89
N LYS A 196 6.42 0.26 -4.09
CA LYS A 196 6.80 -1.11 -4.47
C LYS A 196 5.78 -2.19 -4.12
N GLY A 197 4.64 -1.79 -3.56
CA GLY A 197 3.58 -2.72 -3.20
C GLY A 197 3.80 -3.48 -1.91
N ASP A 198 2.82 -4.30 -1.56
CA ASP A 198 2.88 -5.14 -0.35
C ASP A 198 3.71 -6.43 -0.53
N GLY A 199 4.03 -6.81 -1.77
CA GLY A 199 4.83 -7.99 -2.11
C GLY A 199 4.09 -9.30 -2.07
N THR A 200 2.75 -9.28 -2.04
CA THR A 200 1.91 -10.49 -2.01
C THR A 200 1.55 -10.99 -3.41
N GLN A 201 1.56 -10.12 -4.42
CA GLN A 201 1.19 -10.43 -5.79
C GLN A 201 2.19 -11.38 -6.46
N ALA A 202 1.68 -12.49 -7.03
CA ALA A 202 2.52 -13.47 -7.73
C ALA A 202 3.15 -12.91 -9.01
N SER A 203 2.49 -11.95 -9.66
CA SER A 203 2.99 -11.28 -10.88
C SER A 203 4.14 -10.30 -10.63
N GLU A 204 4.29 -9.84 -9.38
CA GLU A 204 5.35 -8.90 -8.98
C GLU A 204 6.59 -9.64 -8.50
N ARG A 205 7.15 -10.50 -9.38
CA ARG A 205 8.33 -11.31 -9.11
C ARG A 205 9.22 -11.40 -10.35
N TYR A 206 10.52 -11.40 -10.10
CA TYR A 206 11.52 -11.81 -11.08
C TYR A 206 12.24 -13.05 -10.56
N GLN A 207 12.35 -14.08 -11.36
CA GLN A 207 12.95 -15.37 -10.98
C GLN A 207 12.36 -15.92 -9.65
N GLY A 208 11.04 -15.77 -9.46
CA GLY A 208 10.34 -16.18 -8.25
C GLY A 208 10.58 -15.30 -7.01
N LYS A 209 11.39 -14.24 -7.11
CA LYS A 209 11.73 -13.35 -6.00
C LYS A 209 10.93 -12.04 -6.07
N GLY A 210 10.14 -11.77 -5.05
CA GLY A 210 9.43 -10.50 -4.87
C GLY A 210 10.31 -9.42 -4.22
N TRP A 211 9.78 -8.21 -4.15
CA TRP A 211 10.50 -7.02 -3.65
C TRP A 211 9.64 -6.07 -2.80
N GLY A 212 8.39 -6.40 -2.52
CA GLY A 212 7.49 -5.56 -1.75
C GLY A 212 7.71 -5.63 -0.25
N LEU A 213 6.75 -5.07 0.51
CA LEU A 213 6.83 -4.97 1.98
C LEU A 213 7.09 -6.32 2.66
N LEU A 214 6.41 -7.39 2.20
CA LEU A 214 6.61 -8.75 2.71
C LEU A 214 8.08 -9.17 2.69
N GLN A 215 8.76 -8.93 1.57
CA GLN A 215 10.16 -9.33 1.40
C GLN A 215 11.11 -8.45 2.21
N VAL A 216 10.81 -7.15 2.31
CA VAL A 216 11.62 -6.23 3.13
C VAL A 216 11.53 -6.60 4.60
N LEU A 217 10.32 -6.73 5.16
CA LEU A 217 10.13 -7.13 6.56
C LEU A 217 10.74 -8.51 6.85
N GLY A 218 10.66 -9.43 5.87
CA GLY A 218 11.23 -10.77 5.97
C GLY A 218 12.74 -10.82 5.99
N SER A 219 13.42 -9.83 5.37
CA SER A 219 14.88 -9.76 5.29
C SER A 219 15.54 -8.95 6.41
N MET A 220 14.76 -8.21 7.19
CA MET A 220 15.27 -7.40 8.30
C MET A 220 15.96 -8.28 9.36
N LYS A 221 17.10 -7.79 9.84
CA LYS A 221 17.75 -8.30 11.05
C LYS A 221 16.94 -7.89 12.28
N ASP A 222 17.13 -8.64 13.35
CA ASP A 222 16.55 -8.27 14.64
C ASP A 222 17.34 -7.11 15.25
N VAL A 223 16.67 -5.95 15.39
CA VAL A 223 17.23 -4.71 15.92
C VAL A 223 16.24 -4.07 16.89
N PRO A 224 16.68 -3.14 17.77
CA PRO A 224 15.78 -2.37 18.61
C PRO A 224 14.73 -1.60 17.81
N ALA A 225 13.57 -1.37 18.42
CA ALA A 225 12.49 -0.54 17.85
C ALA A 225 12.92 0.92 17.66
N GLY A 226 12.24 1.62 16.76
CA GLY A 226 12.46 3.03 16.51
C GLY A 226 13.50 3.29 15.42
N GLN A 227 14.40 4.22 15.66
CA GLN A 227 15.37 4.66 14.65
C GLN A 227 16.28 3.53 14.12
N PRO A 228 16.79 2.61 14.95
CA PRO A 228 17.53 1.44 14.45
C PRO A 228 16.71 0.58 13.50
N ALA A 229 15.41 0.36 13.79
CA ALA A 229 14.54 -0.43 12.92
C ALA A 229 14.21 0.32 11.62
N ALA A 230 14.05 1.63 11.64
CA ALA A 230 13.87 2.43 10.43
C ALA A 230 15.13 2.39 9.53
N ALA A 231 16.32 2.42 10.12
CA ALA A 231 17.58 2.29 9.40
C ALA A 231 17.74 0.88 8.80
N GLU A 232 17.41 -0.17 9.55
CA GLU A 232 17.44 -1.56 9.06
C GLU A 232 16.42 -1.79 7.95
N PHE A 233 15.21 -1.21 8.06
CA PHE A 233 14.21 -1.25 6.99
C PHE A 233 14.75 -0.60 5.71
N ALA A 234 15.40 0.55 5.82
CA ALA A 234 16.03 1.23 4.69
C ALA A 234 17.12 0.36 4.01
N ALA A 235 17.95 -0.31 4.81
CA ALA A 235 18.98 -1.23 4.32
C ALA A 235 18.35 -2.46 3.62
N SER A 236 17.38 -3.08 4.25
CA SER A 236 16.63 -4.22 3.70
C SER A 236 15.90 -3.86 2.41
N ALA A 237 15.27 -2.68 2.34
CA ALA A 237 14.62 -2.18 1.14
C ALA A 237 15.61 -2.03 -0.03
N LYS A 238 16.78 -1.44 0.21
CA LYS A 238 17.85 -1.35 -0.80
C LYS A 238 18.31 -2.72 -1.29
N GLN A 239 18.47 -3.67 -0.39
CA GLN A 239 18.85 -5.05 -0.74
C GLN A 239 17.79 -5.71 -1.63
N MET A 240 16.51 -5.59 -1.29
CA MET A 240 15.41 -6.15 -2.09
C MET A 240 15.34 -5.53 -3.48
N LEU A 241 15.56 -4.22 -3.58
CA LEU A 241 15.55 -3.52 -4.88
C LEU A 241 16.80 -3.83 -5.72
N SER A 242 17.97 -4.00 -5.11
CA SER A 242 19.16 -4.51 -5.82
C SER A 242 18.89 -5.90 -6.39
N ARG A 243 18.36 -6.82 -5.59
CA ARG A 243 17.99 -8.16 -6.05
C ARG A 243 16.95 -8.12 -7.17
N ARG A 244 15.96 -7.22 -7.09
CA ARG A 244 15.00 -7.02 -8.18
C ARG A 244 15.71 -6.65 -9.48
N ILE A 245 16.61 -5.67 -9.44
CA ILE A 245 17.36 -5.20 -10.60
C ILE A 245 18.22 -6.33 -11.19
N ASP A 246 18.91 -7.07 -10.32
CA ASP A 246 19.81 -8.16 -10.74
C ASP A 246 19.02 -9.33 -11.36
N ASN A 247 17.77 -9.54 -10.98
CA ASN A 247 16.88 -10.56 -11.53
C ASN A 247 15.97 -10.07 -12.66
N ALA A 248 15.99 -8.77 -12.97
CA ALA A 248 15.11 -8.20 -13.98
C ALA A 248 15.50 -8.70 -15.38
N PRO A 249 14.51 -8.93 -16.27
CA PRO A 249 14.79 -9.17 -17.69
C PRO A 249 15.62 -8.01 -18.27
N PRO A 250 16.63 -8.30 -19.11
CA PRO A 250 17.57 -7.30 -19.63
C PRO A 250 16.87 -6.15 -20.38
N ASP A 251 15.78 -6.44 -21.09
CA ASP A 251 14.98 -5.48 -21.85
C ASP A 251 14.30 -4.42 -20.98
N ARG A 252 14.11 -4.71 -19.69
CA ARG A 252 13.57 -3.76 -18.70
C ARG A 252 14.55 -2.63 -18.38
N GLY A 253 15.85 -2.86 -18.48
CA GLY A 253 16.89 -1.87 -18.21
C GLY A 253 16.80 -1.25 -16.81
N GLU A 254 16.37 -2.01 -15.79
CA GLU A 254 16.08 -1.49 -14.43
C GLU A 254 17.33 -0.99 -13.71
N ALA A 255 18.55 -1.35 -14.17
CA ALA A 255 19.81 -0.86 -13.59
C ALA A 255 19.91 0.68 -13.54
N ARG A 256 19.29 1.37 -14.49
CA ARG A 256 19.25 2.85 -14.56
C ARG A 256 18.54 3.49 -13.36
N TRP A 257 17.69 2.74 -12.65
CA TRP A 257 16.94 3.23 -11.50
C TRP A 257 17.61 2.95 -10.15
N ARG A 258 18.69 2.18 -10.11
CA ARG A 258 19.35 1.73 -8.87
C ARG A 258 19.66 2.89 -7.93
N GLU A 259 20.32 3.91 -8.43
CA GLU A 259 20.72 5.06 -7.61
C GLU A 259 19.50 5.80 -7.05
N GLY A 260 18.53 6.14 -7.90
CA GLY A 260 17.31 6.83 -7.46
C GLY A 260 16.52 6.03 -6.43
N TRP A 261 16.37 4.71 -6.62
CA TRP A 261 15.68 3.84 -5.66
C TRP A 261 16.44 3.75 -4.34
N HIS A 262 17.76 3.63 -4.39
CA HIS A 262 18.59 3.57 -3.17
C HIS A 262 18.57 4.91 -2.41
N ASN A 263 18.59 6.04 -3.10
CA ASN A 263 18.48 7.36 -2.49
C ASN A 263 17.13 7.54 -1.78
N ARG A 264 16.03 7.12 -2.44
CA ARG A 264 14.70 7.13 -1.83
C ARG A 264 14.66 6.27 -0.57
N CYS A 265 15.06 4.99 -0.64
CA CYS A 265 15.10 4.11 0.53
C CYS A 265 16.04 4.66 1.62
N GLY A 266 17.17 5.30 1.26
CA GLY A 266 18.08 5.94 2.21
C GLY A 266 17.42 7.06 3.01
N SER A 267 16.37 7.70 2.48
CA SER A 267 15.62 8.73 3.19
C SER A 267 14.82 8.19 4.38
N TYR A 268 14.49 6.90 4.41
CA TYR A 268 13.73 6.27 5.50
C TYR A 268 14.50 6.22 6.82
N ALA A 269 15.83 6.20 6.76
CA ALA A 269 16.70 6.22 7.93
C ALA A 269 16.89 7.62 8.53
N ARG A 270 16.29 8.66 7.96
CA ARG A 270 16.41 10.05 8.43
C ARG A 270 15.09 10.54 9.03
N PRO A 271 15.12 11.43 10.02
CA PRO A 271 13.89 12.06 10.53
C PRO A 271 13.05 12.68 9.41
N LEU A 272 11.74 12.64 9.61
CA LEU A 272 10.76 13.16 8.65
C LEU A 272 10.70 14.68 8.70
#